data_fc8f4d56c2d7953cc3eee4b31bf5e8e5
#
_entry.id   fc8f4d56c2d7953cc3eee4b31bf5e8e5
#
_cell.length_a   1.000
_cell.length_b   1.000
_cell.length_c   1.000
_cell.angle_alpha   90.00
_cell.angle_beta   90.00
_cell.angle_gamma   90.00
#
_symmetry.space_group_name_H-M   'P 1'
#
loop_
_entity.id
_entity.type
_entity.pdbx_description
1 polymer ?
#
loop_
_entity_poly.entity_id
_entity_poly.type
_entity_poly.pdbx_seq_one_letter_code
_entity_poly.pdbx_strand_id
1 'polypeptide(L)'
;MTKPARVPVSLVRLRTRDGVWLDGVIAEPRRRRRAALIWVHGLGSVFSSGQPLIQELSTRLNPAGIGYFKFNNRGHDVVAGRHLAGAAFERFGQSVEDIRAMIGFAVKCGYGRVILAGHSTGANKVLHYAARTRDRRVIGLVLLGPISDIAGEMKRIGGRELRRRVALAERIARRDPEALVPRAWGFWSARRYLSLYRPGEAEDVFPYYRPNARWAALRGVRVPVAAIVGSRDEYLDRRPAELIGAFERNATRARSFTGIVIPGARHGFQGGERALGRAMLRFIGYVCRRGVRVPAGRLTRGGGRRPRVRRGAATRRRRRHRSPSQPA
;
A
#
# COMPACT_ATOMS: atom_id res chain seq x y z
N MET A 1 -10.78 28.73 -19.12
CA MET A 1 -10.26 27.85 -18.06
C MET A 1 -11.31 26.84 -17.69
N THR A 2 -11.07 25.55 -17.89
CA THR A 2 -11.98 24.47 -17.47
C THR A 2 -12.07 24.44 -15.94
N LYS A 3 -13.30 24.39 -15.40
CA LYS A 3 -13.54 24.30 -13.98
C LYS A 3 -12.80 23.08 -13.38
N PRO A 4 -12.03 23.21 -12.29
CA PRO A 4 -11.30 22.07 -11.73
C PRO A 4 -12.29 20.98 -11.36
N ALA A 5 -12.03 19.76 -11.84
CA ALA A 5 -12.85 18.61 -11.47
C ALA A 5 -12.70 18.33 -9.97
N ARG A 6 -13.79 18.10 -9.27
CA ARG A 6 -13.81 17.81 -7.83
C ARG A 6 -14.32 16.39 -7.60
N VAL A 7 -13.64 15.64 -6.77
CA VAL A 7 -14.09 14.32 -6.30
C VAL A 7 -14.29 14.41 -4.79
N PRO A 8 -15.47 14.09 -4.29
CA PRO A 8 -15.69 14.02 -2.86
C PRO A 8 -14.81 12.92 -2.25
N VAL A 9 -14.02 13.29 -1.25
CA VAL A 9 -13.19 12.37 -0.48
C VAL A 9 -13.37 12.67 1.01
N SER A 10 -13.23 11.63 1.83
CA SER A 10 -13.11 11.80 3.27
C SER A 10 -11.63 11.74 3.66
N LEU A 11 -11.17 12.71 4.41
CA LEU A 11 -9.88 12.64 5.08
C LEU A 11 -10.02 11.70 6.29
N VAL A 12 -9.12 10.75 6.40
CA VAL A 12 -9.17 9.70 7.42
C VAL A 12 -7.81 9.46 8.04
N ARG A 13 -7.82 8.93 9.26
CA ARG A 13 -6.63 8.50 9.97
C ARG A 13 -6.85 7.12 10.54
N LEU A 14 -5.88 6.24 10.42
CA LEU A 14 -5.88 4.92 11.02
C LEU A 14 -4.61 4.69 11.86
N ARG A 15 -4.65 3.74 12.79
CA ARG A 15 -3.49 3.35 13.59
C ARG A 15 -3.12 1.91 13.30
N THR A 16 -1.83 1.68 13.05
CA THR A 16 -1.28 0.32 12.91
C THR A 16 -1.24 -0.39 14.26
N ARG A 17 -1.07 -1.71 14.25
CA ARG A 17 -0.95 -2.51 15.47
C ARG A 17 0.26 -2.10 16.32
N ASP A 18 1.34 -1.71 15.68
CA ASP A 18 2.58 -1.22 16.32
C ASP A 18 2.57 0.29 16.59
N GLY A 19 1.38 0.91 16.55
CA GLY A 19 1.15 2.26 17.07
C GLY A 19 1.35 3.41 16.08
N VAL A 20 1.75 3.17 14.83
CA VAL A 20 1.99 4.21 13.82
C VAL A 20 0.65 4.76 13.29
N TRP A 21 0.53 6.08 13.22
CA TRP A 21 -0.61 6.75 12.60
C TRP A 21 -0.39 6.94 11.12
N LEU A 22 -1.39 6.60 10.33
CA LEU A 22 -1.38 6.74 8.87
C LEU A 22 -2.56 7.61 8.44
N ASP A 23 -2.26 8.78 7.91
CA ASP A 23 -3.26 9.68 7.30
C ASP A 23 -3.58 9.23 5.88
N GLY A 24 -4.79 9.51 5.42
CA GLY A 24 -5.19 9.12 4.08
C GLY A 24 -6.50 9.74 3.62
N VAL A 25 -6.85 9.42 2.39
CA VAL A 25 -8.13 9.78 1.78
C VAL A 25 -8.85 8.54 1.30
N ILE A 26 -10.18 8.59 1.40
CA ILE A 26 -11.06 7.58 0.83
C ILE A 26 -12.11 8.25 -0.05
N ALA A 27 -12.37 7.65 -1.21
CA ALA A 27 -13.49 7.97 -2.06
C ALA A 27 -14.39 6.75 -2.15
N GLU A 28 -15.61 6.88 -1.64
CA GLU A 28 -16.53 5.76 -1.54
C GLU A 28 -17.68 5.86 -2.54
N PRO A 29 -18.15 4.72 -3.09
CA PRO A 29 -19.36 4.70 -3.91
C PRO A 29 -20.58 5.06 -3.07
N ARG A 30 -21.49 5.85 -3.64
CA ARG A 30 -22.75 6.25 -2.99
C ARG A 30 -23.70 5.07 -2.74
N ARG A 31 -23.56 4.00 -3.52
CA ARG A 31 -24.41 2.80 -3.46
C ARG A 31 -23.51 1.57 -3.34
N ARG A 32 -24.03 0.40 -3.40
CA ARG A 32 -23.41 -0.94 -3.37
C ARG A 32 -21.85 -0.97 -3.31
N ARG A 33 -21.31 -1.44 -2.20
CA ARG A 33 -19.88 -1.70 -1.99
C ARG A 33 -19.52 -3.11 -2.46
N ARG A 34 -18.67 -3.23 -3.50
CA ARG A 34 -18.24 -4.52 -4.08
C ARG A 34 -16.86 -4.94 -3.64
N ALA A 35 -15.92 -4.01 -3.64
CA ALA A 35 -14.55 -4.20 -3.22
C ALA A 35 -13.90 -2.86 -2.91
N ALA A 36 -12.79 -2.88 -2.15
CA ALA A 36 -11.91 -1.73 -1.98
C ALA A 36 -10.66 -1.89 -2.85
N LEU A 37 -10.26 -0.83 -3.53
CA LEU A 37 -8.92 -0.67 -4.08
C LEU A 37 -8.09 0.10 -3.08
N ILE A 38 -7.07 -0.52 -2.51
CA ILE A 38 -6.12 0.13 -1.60
C ILE A 38 -4.85 0.44 -2.39
N TRP A 39 -4.52 1.73 -2.48
CA TRP A 39 -3.32 2.21 -3.16
C TRP A 39 -2.18 2.39 -2.16
N VAL A 40 -1.09 1.67 -2.37
CA VAL A 40 0.16 1.78 -1.60
C VAL A 40 1.17 2.55 -2.45
N HIS A 41 1.56 3.73 -1.97
CA HIS A 41 2.47 4.60 -2.70
C HIS A 41 3.94 4.15 -2.59
N GLY A 42 4.78 4.68 -3.49
CA GLY A 42 6.21 4.40 -3.57
C GLY A 42 7.05 5.20 -2.56
N LEU A 43 8.36 5.15 -2.79
CA LEU A 43 9.39 5.72 -1.96
C LEU A 43 9.20 7.23 -1.76
N GLY A 44 9.15 7.69 -0.52
CA GLY A 44 9.04 9.11 -0.16
C GLY A 44 7.78 9.84 -0.63
N SER A 45 6.83 9.14 -1.25
CA SER A 45 5.55 9.71 -1.68
C SER A 45 4.58 9.87 -0.50
N VAL A 46 3.48 10.57 -0.74
CA VAL A 46 2.43 10.83 0.27
C VAL A 46 1.03 10.53 -0.28
N PHE A 47 0.05 10.36 0.61
CA PHE A 47 -1.33 10.07 0.22
C PHE A 47 -1.93 11.15 -0.69
N SER A 48 -1.52 12.41 -0.53
CA SER A 48 -2.03 13.55 -1.28
C SER A 48 -1.37 13.75 -2.66
N SER A 49 -0.31 12.99 -2.99
CA SER A 49 0.36 13.11 -4.28
C SER A 49 -0.47 12.49 -5.42
N GLY A 50 -0.27 12.98 -6.66
CA GLY A 50 -0.91 12.41 -7.84
C GLY A 50 -2.42 12.67 -7.91
N GLN A 51 -2.87 13.89 -7.59
CA GLN A 51 -4.28 14.27 -7.60
C GLN A 51 -5.02 13.94 -8.91
N PRO A 52 -4.45 14.16 -10.13
CA PRO A 52 -5.14 13.78 -11.37
C PRO A 52 -5.48 12.30 -11.43
N LEU A 53 -4.59 11.45 -10.92
CA LEU A 53 -4.81 10.00 -10.89
C LEU A 53 -5.83 9.60 -9.82
N ILE A 54 -5.79 10.22 -8.61
CA ILE A 54 -6.80 10.02 -7.56
C ILE A 54 -8.18 10.34 -8.12
N GLN A 55 -8.29 11.46 -8.81
CA GLN A 55 -9.52 11.95 -9.44
C GLN A 55 -10.05 10.97 -10.49
N GLU A 56 -9.19 10.58 -11.44
CA GLU A 56 -9.52 9.64 -12.51
C GLU A 56 -9.98 8.28 -11.96
N LEU A 57 -9.23 7.72 -11.00
CA LEU A 57 -9.56 6.43 -10.42
C LEU A 57 -10.84 6.50 -9.61
N SER A 58 -11.02 7.50 -8.77
CA SER A 58 -12.23 7.64 -7.94
C SER A 58 -13.47 7.81 -8.80
N THR A 59 -13.41 8.69 -9.82
CA THR A 59 -14.52 8.93 -10.74
C THR A 59 -14.93 7.68 -11.51
N ARG A 60 -13.95 6.85 -11.86
CA ARG A 60 -14.18 5.65 -12.66
C ARG A 60 -14.58 4.42 -11.84
N LEU A 61 -14.04 4.28 -10.65
CA LEU A 61 -14.22 3.10 -9.80
C LEU A 61 -15.49 3.19 -8.95
N ASN A 62 -15.83 4.37 -8.44
CA ASN A 62 -16.98 4.53 -7.57
C ASN A 62 -18.32 4.12 -8.22
N PRO A 63 -18.64 4.48 -9.49
CA PRO A 63 -19.85 3.99 -10.15
C PRO A 63 -19.91 2.45 -10.26
N ALA A 64 -18.75 1.80 -10.34
CA ALA A 64 -18.65 0.33 -10.38
C ALA A 64 -18.75 -0.34 -8.99
N GLY A 65 -18.96 0.45 -7.93
CA GLY A 65 -19.05 -0.03 -6.55
C GLY A 65 -17.70 -0.33 -5.90
N ILE A 66 -16.63 0.25 -6.43
CA ILE A 66 -15.27 0.08 -5.91
C ILE A 66 -14.88 1.34 -5.13
N GLY A 67 -14.62 1.18 -3.84
CA GLY A 67 -14.05 2.24 -3.01
C GLY A 67 -12.57 2.44 -3.33
N TYR A 68 -12.10 3.69 -3.38
CA TYR A 68 -10.68 4.03 -3.55
C TYR A 68 -10.12 4.51 -2.23
N PHE A 69 -9.05 3.86 -1.76
CA PHE A 69 -8.40 4.11 -0.49
C PHE A 69 -6.91 4.40 -0.74
N LYS A 70 -6.41 5.54 -0.28
CA LYS A 70 -4.99 5.87 -0.36
C LYS A 70 -4.54 6.47 0.96
N PHE A 71 -3.55 5.81 1.58
CA PHE A 71 -2.98 6.23 2.85
C PHE A 71 -1.48 6.53 2.69
N ASN A 72 -0.94 7.31 3.61
CA ASN A 72 0.49 7.24 3.87
C ASN A 72 0.85 5.82 4.32
N ASN A 73 2.03 5.35 3.97
CA ASN A 73 2.70 4.27 4.68
C ASN A 73 3.82 4.88 5.54
N ARG A 74 4.41 4.13 6.46
CA ARG A 74 5.48 4.63 7.35
C ARG A 74 6.70 5.20 6.64
N GLY A 75 6.89 4.85 5.36
CA GLY A 75 7.93 5.39 4.49
C GLY A 75 7.48 6.61 3.67
N HIS A 76 6.48 7.37 4.13
CA HIS A 76 6.06 8.60 3.48
C HIS A 76 7.06 9.73 3.74
N ASP A 77 7.17 10.68 2.82
CA ASP A 77 8.20 11.70 2.81
C ASP A 77 9.63 11.12 2.86
N VAL A 78 10.66 11.94 2.69
CA VAL A 78 12.04 11.49 2.85
C VAL A 78 12.35 11.28 4.33
N VAL A 79 11.99 12.26 5.15
CA VAL A 79 12.05 12.22 6.61
C VAL A 79 10.70 12.66 7.15
N ALA A 80 10.11 11.86 8.00
CA ALA A 80 8.82 12.14 8.60
C ALA A 80 8.94 12.19 10.13
N GLY A 81 8.44 13.31 10.72
CA GLY A 81 8.39 13.48 12.16
C GLY A 81 9.75 13.67 12.84
N ARG A 82 9.73 13.63 14.19
CA ARG A 82 10.91 13.89 15.02
C ARG A 82 11.79 12.65 15.26
N HIS A 83 11.37 11.47 14.87
CA HIS A 83 11.99 10.20 15.24
C HIS A 83 12.46 9.41 14.01
N LEU A 84 13.44 9.91 13.28
CA LEU A 84 14.09 9.19 12.17
C LEU A 84 13.12 8.24 11.43
N ALA A 85 11.99 8.77 10.96
CA ALA A 85 10.96 8.07 10.21
C ALA A 85 10.96 8.55 8.75
N GLY A 86 10.09 7.99 7.91
CA GLY A 86 10.03 8.30 6.49
C GLY A 86 10.87 7.35 5.65
N ALA A 87 10.92 7.61 4.35
CA ALA A 87 11.56 6.72 3.38
C ALA A 87 13.06 6.48 3.69
N ALA A 88 13.75 7.48 4.27
CA ALA A 88 15.18 7.39 4.60
C ALA A 88 15.49 6.37 5.70
N PHE A 89 14.53 6.07 6.56
CA PHE A 89 14.69 5.21 7.72
C PHE A 89 13.73 4.01 7.73
N GLU A 90 12.91 3.86 6.69
CA GLU A 90 11.90 2.82 6.61
C GLU A 90 12.51 1.42 6.76
N ARG A 91 11.90 0.61 7.61
CA ARG A 91 12.14 -0.83 7.70
C ARG A 91 11.10 -1.54 6.83
N PHE A 92 11.52 -1.95 5.63
CA PHE A 92 10.62 -2.49 4.61
C PHE A 92 9.65 -3.57 5.13
N GLY A 93 10.14 -4.51 5.92
CA GLY A 93 9.31 -5.59 6.47
C GLY A 93 8.14 -5.13 7.34
N GLN A 94 8.23 -3.93 7.93
CA GLN A 94 7.15 -3.34 8.73
C GLN A 94 6.00 -2.79 7.88
N SER A 95 6.16 -2.62 6.57
CA SER A 95 5.08 -2.27 5.65
C SER A 95 3.91 -3.26 5.68
N VAL A 96 4.14 -4.47 6.15
CA VAL A 96 3.11 -5.48 6.38
C VAL A 96 2.07 -5.01 7.41
N GLU A 97 2.49 -4.31 8.47
CA GLU A 97 1.58 -3.76 9.47
C GLU A 97 0.75 -2.60 8.92
N ASP A 98 1.35 -1.76 8.08
CA ASP A 98 0.63 -0.67 7.42
C ASP A 98 -0.48 -1.21 6.51
N ILE A 99 -0.14 -2.15 5.62
CA ILE A 99 -1.11 -2.75 4.69
C ILE A 99 -2.19 -3.52 5.46
N ARG A 100 -1.82 -4.24 6.54
CA ARG A 100 -2.79 -4.93 7.40
C ARG A 100 -3.79 -3.95 8.03
N ALA A 101 -3.31 -2.80 8.50
CA ALA A 101 -4.16 -1.77 9.08
C ALA A 101 -5.08 -1.13 8.03
N MET A 102 -4.58 -0.84 6.83
CA MET A 102 -5.37 -0.34 5.70
C MET A 102 -6.48 -1.31 5.30
N ILE A 103 -6.18 -2.62 5.21
CA ILE A 103 -7.18 -3.66 4.94
C ILE A 103 -8.21 -3.74 6.07
N GLY A 104 -7.75 -3.72 7.33
CA GLY A 104 -8.64 -3.72 8.50
C GLY A 104 -9.58 -2.51 8.50
N PHE A 105 -9.10 -1.34 8.11
CA PHE A 105 -9.92 -0.14 7.96
C PHE A 105 -10.96 -0.30 6.85
N ALA A 106 -10.56 -0.79 5.66
CA ALA A 106 -11.50 -1.06 4.57
C ALA A 106 -12.60 -2.05 4.98
N VAL A 107 -12.26 -3.08 5.77
CA VAL A 107 -13.25 -4.02 6.32
C VAL A 107 -14.23 -3.33 7.27
N LYS A 108 -13.77 -2.43 8.14
CA LYS A 108 -14.63 -1.62 9.00
C LYS A 108 -15.57 -0.71 8.20
N CYS A 109 -15.12 -0.24 7.03
CA CYS A 109 -15.96 0.48 6.06
C CYS A 109 -16.91 -0.44 5.25
N GLY A 110 -16.99 -1.75 5.56
CA GLY A 110 -17.91 -2.71 4.92
C GLY A 110 -17.37 -3.37 3.65
N TYR A 111 -16.06 -3.33 3.39
CA TYR A 111 -15.44 -3.98 2.23
C TYR A 111 -14.77 -5.30 2.63
N GLY A 112 -15.45 -6.42 2.42
CA GLY A 112 -14.89 -7.76 2.66
C GLY A 112 -13.89 -8.24 1.60
N ARG A 113 -13.72 -7.51 0.49
CA ARG A 113 -12.87 -7.85 -0.66
C ARG A 113 -11.98 -6.68 -1.01
N VAL A 114 -10.68 -6.94 -1.12
CA VAL A 114 -9.65 -5.91 -1.31
C VAL A 114 -8.79 -6.24 -2.53
N ILE A 115 -8.54 -5.26 -3.37
CA ILE A 115 -7.49 -5.27 -4.38
C ILE A 115 -6.36 -4.37 -3.86
N LEU A 116 -5.14 -4.89 -3.79
CA LEU A 116 -3.97 -4.09 -3.45
C LEU A 116 -3.33 -3.57 -4.74
N ALA A 117 -3.19 -2.27 -4.85
CA ALA A 117 -2.45 -1.61 -5.92
C ALA A 117 -1.21 -0.96 -5.33
N GLY A 118 -0.03 -1.37 -5.75
CA GLY A 118 1.24 -0.79 -5.32
C GLY A 118 1.93 -0.07 -6.47
N HIS A 119 2.38 1.16 -6.23
CA HIS A 119 3.11 1.95 -7.22
C HIS A 119 4.58 2.06 -6.83
N SER A 120 5.50 1.82 -7.79
CA SER A 120 6.96 1.87 -7.55
C SER A 120 7.35 0.92 -6.41
N THR A 121 8.10 1.35 -5.39
CA THR A 121 8.38 0.51 -4.20
C THR A 121 7.11 0.09 -3.43
N GLY A 122 5.97 0.73 -3.66
CA GLY A 122 4.68 0.23 -3.18
C GLY A 122 4.29 -1.10 -3.84
N ALA A 123 4.73 -1.36 -5.08
CA ALA A 123 4.54 -2.66 -5.73
C ALA A 123 5.33 -3.76 -5.01
N ASN A 124 6.56 -3.45 -4.55
CA ASN A 124 7.36 -4.37 -3.72
C ASN A 124 6.60 -4.69 -2.43
N LYS A 125 6.04 -3.66 -1.75
CA LYS A 125 5.31 -3.81 -0.49
C LYS A 125 4.06 -4.68 -0.62
N VAL A 126 3.21 -4.44 -1.63
CA VAL A 126 1.98 -5.22 -1.82
C VAL A 126 2.28 -6.67 -2.23
N LEU A 127 3.32 -6.90 -3.04
CA LEU A 127 3.74 -8.24 -3.38
C LEU A 127 4.31 -8.98 -2.17
N HIS A 128 5.19 -8.34 -1.40
CA HIS A 128 5.73 -8.89 -0.15
C HIS A 128 4.61 -9.23 0.84
N TYR A 129 3.66 -8.32 1.04
CA TYR A 129 2.49 -8.56 1.89
C TYR A 129 1.71 -9.81 1.46
N ALA A 130 1.33 -9.88 0.19
CA ALA A 130 0.52 -10.98 -0.33
C ALA A 130 1.24 -12.34 -0.23
N ALA A 131 2.54 -12.38 -0.52
CA ALA A 131 3.35 -13.58 -0.43
C ALA A 131 3.52 -14.06 1.02
N ARG A 132 3.70 -13.12 1.96
CA ARG A 132 3.97 -13.42 3.37
C ARG A 132 2.71 -13.78 4.17
N THR A 133 1.59 -13.10 3.91
CA THR A 133 0.38 -13.21 4.76
C THR A 133 -0.68 -14.14 4.19
N ARG A 134 -0.74 -14.29 2.87
CA ARG A 134 -1.81 -15.02 2.17
C ARG A 134 -3.21 -14.59 2.61
N ASP A 135 -3.39 -13.30 2.89
CA ASP A 135 -4.64 -12.73 3.40
C ASP A 135 -5.79 -12.99 2.41
N ARG A 136 -6.78 -13.77 2.86
CA ARG A 136 -7.92 -14.18 2.03
C ARG A 136 -8.82 -13.02 1.57
N ARG A 137 -8.73 -11.88 2.22
CA ARG A 137 -9.45 -10.66 1.84
C ARG A 137 -8.87 -10.02 0.58
N VAL A 138 -7.58 -10.25 0.31
CA VAL A 138 -6.91 -9.80 -0.91
C VAL A 138 -7.29 -10.70 -2.06
N ILE A 139 -8.04 -10.15 -3.02
CA ILE A 139 -8.60 -10.89 -4.16
C ILE A 139 -7.86 -10.61 -5.47
N GLY A 140 -6.93 -9.66 -5.51
CA GLY A 140 -6.11 -9.32 -6.67
C GLY A 140 -5.01 -8.34 -6.33
N LEU A 141 -3.95 -8.34 -7.14
CA LEU A 141 -2.81 -7.43 -7.05
C LEU A 141 -2.67 -6.62 -8.34
N VAL A 142 -2.37 -5.33 -8.20
CA VAL A 142 -1.97 -4.45 -9.31
C VAL A 142 -0.60 -3.87 -8.98
N LEU A 143 0.40 -4.25 -9.76
CA LEU A 143 1.78 -3.80 -9.64
C LEU A 143 1.99 -2.70 -10.69
N LEU A 144 2.17 -1.46 -10.24
CA LEU A 144 2.25 -0.26 -11.06
C LEU A 144 3.70 0.25 -11.08
N GLY A 145 4.32 0.33 -12.25
CA GLY A 145 5.74 0.65 -12.37
C GLY A 145 6.61 -0.28 -11.50
N PRO A 146 6.44 -1.63 -11.56
CA PRO A 146 7.16 -2.56 -10.70
C PRO A 146 8.59 -2.73 -11.20
N ILE A 147 9.48 -1.89 -10.69
CA ILE A 147 10.90 -1.88 -11.05
C ILE A 147 11.75 -2.45 -9.93
N SER A 148 12.95 -2.91 -10.25
CA SER A 148 13.99 -3.25 -9.29
C SER A 148 14.87 -2.04 -9.02
N ASP A 149 14.91 -1.59 -7.77
CA ASP A 149 15.80 -0.49 -7.36
C ASP A 149 17.26 -0.83 -7.63
N ILE A 150 17.63 -2.10 -7.46
CA ILE A 150 18.97 -2.61 -7.76
C ILE A 150 19.31 -2.48 -9.25
N ALA A 151 18.39 -2.91 -10.14
CA ALA A 151 18.59 -2.80 -11.58
C ALA A 151 18.72 -1.34 -12.03
N GLY A 152 17.86 -0.47 -11.51
CA GLY A 152 17.90 0.96 -11.77
C GLY A 152 19.21 1.61 -11.33
N GLU A 153 19.66 1.28 -10.12
CA GLU A 153 20.93 1.80 -9.60
C GLU A 153 22.14 1.22 -10.34
N MET A 154 22.12 -0.06 -10.71
CA MET A 154 23.16 -0.65 -11.57
C MET A 154 23.26 0.05 -12.92
N LYS A 155 22.12 0.41 -13.52
CA LYS A 155 22.10 1.19 -14.77
C LYS A 155 22.69 2.59 -14.57
N ARG A 156 22.44 3.22 -13.43
CA ARG A 156 22.86 4.59 -13.12
C ARG A 156 24.35 4.74 -12.82
N ILE A 157 24.91 3.83 -12.01
CA ILE A 157 26.31 3.96 -11.50
C ILE A 157 27.24 2.81 -11.88
N GLY A 158 26.72 1.77 -12.51
CA GLY A 158 27.45 0.56 -12.82
C GLY A 158 27.52 -0.43 -11.64
N GLY A 159 27.56 -1.72 -12.00
CA GLY A 159 27.49 -2.78 -10.98
C GLY A 159 28.71 -2.85 -10.06
N ARG A 160 29.91 -2.43 -10.51
CA ARG A 160 31.13 -2.38 -9.67
C ARG A 160 30.99 -1.34 -8.58
N GLU A 161 30.55 -0.14 -8.93
CA GLU A 161 30.36 0.95 -7.97
C GLU A 161 29.23 0.62 -6.99
N LEU A 162 28.14 0.03 -7.45
CA LEU A 162 27.06 -0.41 -6.55
C LEU A 162 27.58 -1.39 -5.51
N ARG A 163 28.35 -2.40 -5.90
CA ARG A 163 28.95 -3.36 -4.94
C ARG A 163 29.85 -2.66 -3.92
N ARG A 164 30.68 -1.69 -4.37
CA ARG A 164 31.54 -0.89 -3.47
C ARG A 164 30.71 -0.11 -2.44
N ARG A 165 29.62 0.52 -2.88
CA ARG A 165 28.72 1.28 -2.00
C ARG A 165 27.98 0.38 -1.02
N VAL A 166 27.50 -0.77 -1.46
CA VAL A 166 26.86 -1.76 -0.58
C VAL A 166 27.85 -2.22 0.50
N ALA A 167 29.10 -2.57 0.14
CA ALA A 167 30.10 -2.97 1.11
C ALA A 167 30.45 -1.86 2.13
N LEU A 168 30.47 -0.59 1.70
CA LEU A 168 30.64 0.53 2.63
C LEU A 168 29.41 0.72 3.52
N ALA A 169 28.19 0.66 2.97
CA ALA A 169 26.96 0.74 3.75
C ALA A 169 26.88 -0.39 4.81
N GLU A 170 27.34 -1.60 4.49
CA GLU A 170 27.44 -2.71 5.45
C GLU A 170 28.40 -2.39 6.61
N ARG A 171 29.55 -1.77 6.33
CA ARG A 171 30.48 -1.35 7.38
C ARG A 171 29.87 -0.28 8.28
N ILE A 172 29.16 0.71 7.71
CA ILE A 172 28.46 1.73 8.47
C ILE A 172 27.38 1.07 9.33
N ALA A 173 26.53 0.22 8.73
CA ALA A 173 25.41 -0.42 9.42
C ALA A 173 25.84 -1.35 10.57
N ARG A 174 27.04 -1.94 10.53
CA ARG A 174 27.58 -2.72 11.65
C ARG A 174 27.88 -1.88 12.88
N ARG A 175 28.20 -0.59 12.71
CA ARG A 175 28.46 0.35 13.82
C ARG A 175 27.17 1.01 14.28
N ASP A 176 26.41 1.53 13.32
CA ASP A 176 25.11 2.16 13.55
C ASP A 176 24.25 1.98 12.29
N PRO A 177 23.18 1.16 12.33
CA PRO A 177 22.31 0.93 11.18
C PRO A 177 21.48 2.18 10.78
N GLU A 178 21.33 3.15 11.71
CA GLU A 178 20.60 4.40 11.43
C GLU A 178 21.53 5.53 10.96
N ALA A 179 22.85 5.35 11.03
CA ALA A 179 23.80 6.31 10.49
C ALA A 179 23.58 6.51 8.99
N LEU A 180 23.70 7.76 8.53
CA LEU A 180 23.52 8.10 7.13
C LEU A 180 24.70 7.60 6.27
N VAL A 181 24.39 7.10 5.08
CA VAL A 181 25.39 6.88 4.03
C VAL A 181 25.88 8.24 3.48
N PRO A 182 27.02 8.27 2.74
CA PRO A 182 27.50 9.49 2.12
C PRO A 182 26.41 10.24 1.33
N ARG A 183 26.22 11.52 1.58
CA ARG A 183 25.15 12.36 1.04
C ARG A 183 25.03 12.31 -0.49
N ALA A 184 26.16 12.13 -1.19
CA ALA A 184 26.19 11.95 -2.64
C ALA A 184 25.43 10.71 -3.15
N TRP A 185 25.06 9.78 -2.28
CA TRP A 185 24.26 8.59 -2.62
C TRP A 185 22.76 8.77 -2.36
N GLY A 186 22.37 9.91 -1.82
CA GLY A 186 21.02 10.21 -1.35
C GLY A 186 20.94 10.34 0.17
N PHE A 187 19.76 10.62 0.66
CA PHE A 187 19.51 10.77 2.10
C PHE A 187 18.92 9.46 2.65
N TRP A 188 19.80 8.51 2.98
CA TRP A 188 19.41 7.17 3.44
C TRP A 188 20.19 6.79 4.69
N SER A 189 19.53 6.14 5.66
CA SER A 189 20.27 5.37 6.67
C SER A 189 20.97 4.19 6.01
N ALA A 190 22.06 3.71 6.61
CA ALA A 190 22.84 2.60 6.07
C ALA A 190 21.96 1.34 5.92
N ARG A 191 21.09 1.06 6.89
CA ARG A 191 20.10 -0.02 6.80
C ARG A 191 19.14 0.18 5.64
N ARG A 192 18.62 1.40 5.44
CA ARG A 192 17.71 1.67 4.33
C ARG A 192 18.38 1.53 2.98
N TYR A 193 19.62 2.02 2.85
CA TYR A 193 20.43 1.83 1.65
C TYR A 193 20.60 0.36 1.30
N LEU A 194 20.91 -0.47 2.30
CA LEU A 194 21.05 -1.93 2.12
C LEU A 194 19.70 -2.57 1.71
N SER A 195 18.60 -2.17 2.32
CA SER A 195 17.26 -2.67 1.94
C SER A 195 16.94 -2.44 0.47
N LEU A 196 17.29 -1.25 -0.06
CA LEU A 196 17.04 -0.88 -1.46
C LEU A 196 18.00 -1.57 -2.44
N TYR A 197 19.28 -1.71 -2.08
CA TYR A 197 20.35 -1.95 -3.06
C TYR A 197 21.19 -3.21 -2.82
N ARG A 198 21.04 -3.90 -1.68
CA ARG A 198 21.72 -5.17 -1.46
C ARG A 198 20.88 -6.33 -2.02
N PRO A 199 21.44 -7.16 -2.93
CA PRO A 199 20.76 -8.35 -3.44
C PRO A 199 20.32 -9.31 -2.34
N GLY A 200 19.10 -9.83 -2.44
CA GLY A 200 18.57 -10.83 -1.51
C GLY A 200 17.88 -10.23 -0.28
N GLU A 201 17.81 -8.92 -0.15
CA GLU A 201 16.96 -8.28 0.88
C GLU A 201 15.47 -8.57 0.69
N ALA A 202 14.71 -8.39 1.76
CA ALA A 202 13.25 -8.61 1.71
C ALA A 202 12.53 -7.73 0.67
N GLU A 203 13.11 -6.58 0.32
CA GLU A 203 12.61 -5.64 -0.68
C GLU A 203 12.97 -6.04 -2.12
N ASP A 204 13.99 -6.91 -2.32
CA ASP A 204 14.42 -7.42 -3.63
C ASP A 204 13.44 -8.48 -4.17
N VAL A 205 12.18 -8.09 -4.35
CA VAL A 205 11.10 -9.00 -4.80
C VAL A 205 11.01 -9.10 -6.32
N PHE A 206 11.71 -8.23 -7.06
CA PHE A 206 11.77 -8.19 -8.51
C PHE A 206 13.20 -8.41 -9.04
N PRO A 207 13.80 -9.60 -8.85
CA PRO A 207 15.23 -9.82 -9.10
C PRO A 207 15.55 -10.11 -10.57
N TYR A 208 14.87 -9.46 -11.52
CA TYR A 208 15.04 -9.68 -12.96
C TYR A 208 16.40 -9.22 -13.51
N TYR A 209 17.20 -8.53 -12.73
CA TYR A 209 18.57 -8.14 -13.06
C TYR A 209 19.57 -9.30 -12.94
N ARG A 210 19.16 -10.41 -12.30
CA ARG A 210 19.98 -11.62 -12.18
C ARG A 210 19.41 -12.76 -13.02
N PRO A 211 20.22 -13.40 -13.90
CA PRO A 211 19.85 -14.68 -14.53
C PRO A 211 19.48 -15.72 -13.47
N ASN A 212 18.49 -16.55 -13.73
CA ASN A 212 18.06 -17.66 -12.86
C ASN A 212 17.65 -17.24 -11.42
N ALA A 213 17.34 -15.99 -11.18
CA ALA A 213 16.87 -15.53 -9.88
C ALA A 213 15.57 -16.21 -9.47
N ARG A 214 15.44 -16.52 -8.17
CA ARG A 214 14.20 -17.06 -7.61
C ARG A 214 13.23 -15.90 -7.35
N TRP A 215 12.14 -15.86 -8.07
CA TRP A 215 11.05 -14.89 -7.85
C TRP A 215 10.08 -15.39 -6.76
N ALA A 216 10.62 -15.71 -5.58
CA ALA A 216 9.88 -16.42 -4.54
C ALA A 216 8.56 -15.74 -4.17
N ALA A 217 8.57 -14.40 -4.05
CA ALA A 217 7.37 -13.64 -3.71
C ALA A 217 6.29 -13.77 -4.80
N LEU A 218 6.64 -13.50 -6.07
CA LEU A 218 5.67 -13.55 -7.17
C LEU A 218 5.17 -14.97 -7.43
N ARG A 219 6.07 -15.96 -7.41
CA ARG A 219 5.73 -17.38 -7.55
C ARG A 219 4.84 -17.90 -6.42
N GLY A 220 4.83 -17.23 -5.26
CA GLY A 220 3.97 -17.57 -4.12
C GLY A 220 2.54 -17.06 -4.22
N VAL A 221 2.28 -16.08 -5.09
CA VAL A 221 0.96 -15.43 -5.24
C VAL A 221 -0.03 -16.34 -5.96
N ARG A 222 -1.25 -16.41 -5.42
CA ARG A 222 -2.33 -17.25 -5.97
C ARG A 222 -3.55 -16.47 -6.47
N VAL A 223 -3.59 -15.16 -6.26
CA VAL A 223 -4.65 -14.28 -6.76
C VAL A 223 -4.32 -13.77 -8.18
N PRO A 224 -5.27 -13.24 -8.94
CA PRO A 224 -4.98 -12.53 -10.19
C PRO A 224 -3.99 -11.40 -9.97
N VAL A 225 -3.05 -11.24 -10.90
CA VAL A 225 -2.01 -10.20 -10.87
C VAL A 225 -2.05 -9.39 -12.16
N ALA A 226 -2.03 -8.07 -12.05
CA ALA A 226 -1.73 -7.18 -13.17
C ALA A 226 -0.37 -6.51 -12.94
N ALA A 227 0.48 -6.46 -13.96
CA ALA A 227 1.68 -5.62 -13.99
C ALA A 227 1.50 -4.54 -15.06
N ILE A 228 1.60 -3.28 -14.66
CA ILE A 228 1.31 -2.13 -15.52
C ILE A 228 2.50 -1.17 -15.50
N VAL A 229 3.02 -0.81 -16.66
CA VAL A 229 4.13 0.13 -16.82
C VAL A 229 3.81 1.22 -17.84
N GLY A 230 4.40 2.38 -17.68
CA GLY A 230 4.38 3.43 -18.70
C GLY A 230 5.36 3.13 -19.82
N SER A 231 5.02 3.45 -21.07
CA SER A 231 5.95 3.25 -22.19
C SER A 231 7.14 4.22 -22.18
N ARG A 232 7.03 5.32 -21.43
CA ARG A 232 8.06 6.33 -21.21
C ARG A 232 8.50 6.42 -19.75
N ASP A 233 8.36 5.30 -19.02
CA ASP A 233 8.81 5.22 -17.64
C ASP A 233 10.33 5.39 -17.58
N GLU A 234 10.77 6.47 -16.98
CA GLU A 234 12.15 6.94 -16.92
C GLU A 234 13.06 6.07 -16.05
N TYR A 235 12.49 5.26 -15.17
CA TYR A 235 13.23 4.37 -14.27
C TYR A 235 13.47 2.97 -14.86
N LEU A 236 12.91 2.67 -16.03
CA LEU A 236 13.12 1.36 -16.64
C LEU A 236 14.58 1.18 -17.09
N ASP A 237 15.15 0.04 -16.74
CA ASP A 237 16.46 -0.43 -17.19
C ASP A 237 16.40 -1.22 -18.50
N ARG A 238 15.20 -1.57 -18.96
CA ARG A 238 14.89 -2.39 -20.15
C ARG A 238 13.59 -1.96 -20.82
N ARG A 239 13.30 -2.54 -22.00
CA ARG A 239 12.04 -2.26 -22.69
C ARG A 239 10.83 -2.70 -21.86
N PRO A 240 9.72 -1.93 -21.88
CA PRO A 240 8.51 -2.28 -21.11
C PRO A 240 8.01 -3.71 -21.37
N ALA A 241 8.04 -4.18 -22.63
CA ALA A 241 7.59 -5.53 -22.98
C ALA A 241 8.49 -6.62 -22.37
N GLU A 242 9.78 -6.40 -22.30
CA GLU A 242 10.74 -7.34 -21.70
C GLU A 242 10.49 -7.47 -20.19
N LEU A 243 10.24 -6.31 -19.53
CA LEU A 243 9.88 -6.30 -18.12
C LEU A 243 8.59 -7.07 -17.86
N ILE A 244 7.52 -6.76 -18.61
CA ILE A 244 6.23 -7.47 -18.51
C ILE A 244 6.42 -8.98 -18.73
N GLY A 245 7.18 -9.38 -19.75
CA GLY A 245 7.47 -10.80 -20.01
C GLY A 245 8.21 -11.49 -18.87
N ALA A 246 9.09 -10.77 -18.15
CA ALA A 246 9.75 -11.32 -16.97
C ALA A 246 8.76 -11.58 -15.82
N PHE A 247 7.79 -10.71 -15.61
CA PHE A 247 6.72 -10.91 -14.63
C PHE A 247 5.81 -12.08 -15.02
N GLU A 248 5.40 -12.13 -16.28
CA GLU A 248 4.53 -13.20 -16.81
C GLU A 248 5.13 -14.58 -16.59
N ARG A 249 6.38 -14.77 -16.99
CA ARG A 249 7.12 -16.04 -16.79
C ARG A 249 7.24 -16.47 -15.33
N ASN A 250 7.14 -15.52 -14.39
CA ASN A 250 7.33 -15.81 -12.97
C ASN A 250 6.03 -15.75 -12.14
N ALA A 251 4.91 -15.34 -12.71
CA ALA A 251 3.59 -15.38 -12.05
C ALA A 251 2.93 -16.78 -12.13
N THR A 252 3.72 -17.84 -11.96
CA THR A 252 3.35 -19.23 -12.29
C THR A 252 2.20 -19.81 -11.47
N ARG A 253 1.93 -19.29 -10.29
CA ARG A 253 0.81 -19.71 -9.42
C ARG A 253 -0.33 -18.71 -9.37
N ALA A 254 -0.18 -17.55 -10.02
CA ALA A 254 -1.26 -16.58 -10.10
C ALA A 254 -2.44 -17.17 -10.88
N ARG A 255 -3.67 -16.92 -10.41
CA ARG A 255 -4.88 -17.38 -11.12
C ARG A 255 -4.99 -16.83 -12.53
N SER A 256 -4.44 -15.67 -12.77
CA SER A 256 -4.22 -15.06 -14.08
C SER A 256 -3.15 -13.98 -13.96
N PHE A 257 -2.46 -13.74 -15.05
CA PHE A 257 -1.56 -12.60 -15.20
C PHE A 257 -2.05 -11.69 -16.33
N THR A 258 -1.90 -10.39 -16.14
CA THR A 258 -2.25 -9.37 -17.15
C THR A 258 -1.12 -8.34 -17.20
N GLY A 259 -0.37 -8.35 -18.30
CA GLY A 259 0.67 -7.34 -18.56
C GLY A 259 0.09 -6.18 -19.37
N ILE A 260 0.35 -4.94 -18.98
CA ILE A 260 -0.15 -3.75 -19.66
C ILE A 260 0.95 -2.71 -19.78
N VAL A 261 1.13 -2.19 -20.99
CA VAL A 261 1.96 -1.01 -21.24
C VAL A 261 1.04 0.16 -21.57
N ILE A 262 1.13 1.24 -20.81
CA ILE A 262 0.36 2.48 -21.06
C ILE A 262 1.16 3.39 -22.00
N PRO A 263 0.68 3.62 -23.22
CA PRO A 263 1.39 4.44 -24.22
C PRO A 263 1.60 5.88 -23.71
N GLY A 264 2.80 6.42 -23.90
CA GLY A 264 3.16 7.79 -23.53
C GLY A 264 3.31 8.09 -22.05
N ALA A 265 2.86 7.20 -21.16
CA ALA A 265 2.89 7.41 -19.73
C ALA A 265 4.32 7.31 -19.16
N ARG A 266 4.64 8.19 -18.20
CA ARG A 266 5.87 8.18 -17.40
C ARG A 266 5.71 7.26 -16.19
N HIS A 267 6.69 7.20 -15.29
CA HIS A 267 6.67 6.35 -14.10
C HIS A 267 5.45 6.60 -13.20
N GLY A 268 5.10 7.84 -12.94
CA GLY A 268 3.91 8.24 -12.18
C GLY A 268 2.60 8.23 -12.98
N PHE A 269 2.64 7.70 -14.22
CA PHE A 269 1.51 7.64 -15.16
C PHE A 269 0.98 9.00 -15.61
N GLN A 270 1.78 10.08 -15.49
CA GLN A 270 1.43 11.38 -16.03
C GLN A 270 1.23 11.28 -17.55
N GLY A 271 0.13 11.86 -18.03
CA GLY A 271 -0.32 11.79 -19.42
C GLY A 271 -1.02 10.50 -19.82
N GLY A 272 -1.03 9.49 -18.92
CA GLY A 272 -1.68 8.18 -19.13
C GLY A 272 -2.82 7.87 -18.17
N GLU A 273 -3.26 8.82 -17.35
CA GLU A 273 -4.20 8.60 -16.24
C GLU A 273 -5.51 7.95 -16.72
N ARG A 274 -6.08 8.45 -17.82
CA ARG A 274 -7.33 7.90 -18.39
C ARG A 274 -7.15 6.47 -18.91
N ALA A 275 -6.01 6.18 -19.54
CA ALA A 275 -5.69 4.85 -20.06
C ALA A 275 -5.48 3.87 -18.90
N LEU A 276 -4.75 4.28 -17.87
CA LEU A 276 -4.56 3.52 -16.64
C LEU A 276 -5.91 3.25 -15.94
N GLY A 277 -6.76 4.28 -15.78
CA GLY A 277 -8.07 4.14 -15.15
C GLY A 277 -8.94 3.10 -15.88
N ARG A 278 -8.96 3.10 -17.22
CA ARG A 278 -9.66 2.08 -18.02
C ARG A 278 -9.07 0.69 -17.83
N ALA A 279 -7.75 0.57 -17.83
CA ALA A 279 -7.06 -0.70 -17.65
C ALA A 279 -7.35 -1.29 -16.27
N MET A 280 -7.24 -0.50 -15.22
CA MET A 280 -7.55 -0.90 -13.84
C MET A 280 -9.01 -1.30 -13.68
N LEU A 281 -9.96 -0.53 -14.24
CA LEU A 281 -11.38 -0.88 -14.15
C LEU A 281 -11.68 -2.23 -14.81
N ARG A 282 -11.08 -2.52 -15.97
CA ARG A 282 -11.23 -3.83 -16.65
C ARG A 282 -10.69 -4.96 -15.80
N PHE A 283 -9.47 -4.83 -15.29
CA PHE A 283 -8.85 -5.85 -14.43
C PHE A 283 -9.65 -6.06 -13.14
N ILE A 284 -10.01 -5.00 -12.43
CA ILE A 284 -10.80 -5.08 -11.19
C ILE A 284 -12.17 -5.71 -11.46
N GLY A 285 -12.83 -5.33 -12.56
CA GLY A 285 -14.10 -5.92 -12.98
C GLY A 285 -13.98 -7.43 -13.22
N TYR A 286 -12.91 -7.88 -13.88
CA TYR A 286 -12.60 -9.29 -14.06
C TYR A 286 -12.42 -10.02 -12.72
N VAL A 287 -11.59 -9.47 -11.83
CA VAL A 287 -11.32 -10.01 -10.48
C VAL A 287 -12.60 -10.10 -9.65
N CYS A 288 -13.46 -9.06 -9.71
CA CYS A 288 -14.71 -9.03 -8.97
C CYS A 288 -15.75 -10.04 -9.47
N ARG A 289 -15.77 -10.37 -10.75
CA ARG A 289 -16.69 -11.39 -11.30
C ARG A 289 -16.25 -12.82 -10.95
N ARG A 290 -14.97 -13.10 -10.94
CA ARG A 290 -14.39 -14.44 -10.68
C ARG A 290 -14.05 -14.72 -9.22
N GLY A 291 -14.24 -13.74 -8.33
CA GLY A 291 -13.94 -13.91 -6.92
C GLY A 291 -14.74 -15.04 -6.30
N VAL A 292 -14.02 -16.00 -5.72
CA VAL A 292 -14.54 -17.09 -4.88
C VAL A 292 -15.62 -16.55 -3.97
N ARG A 293 -16.80 -17.18 -3.95
CA ARG A 293 -17.78 -17.01 -2.87
C ARG A 293 -17.06 -17.34 -1.57
N VAL A 294 -16.65 -16.33 -0.81
CA VAL A 294 -16.40 -16.52 0.62
C VAL A 294 -17.78 -16.77 1.20
N PRO A 295 -18.04 -17.93 1.86
CA PRO A 295 -19.31 -18.11 2.57
C PRO A 295 -19.44 -16.91 3.51
N ALA A 296 -20.57 -16.22 3.47
CA ALA A 296 -20.89 -15.22 4.47
C ALA A 296 -20.82 -15.95 5.82
N GLY A 297 -19.75 -15.71 6.56
CA GLY A 297 -19.62 -16.20 7.91
C GLY A 297 -20.86 -15.73 8.64
N ARG A 298 -21.67 -16.66 9.17
CA ARG A 298 -22.77 -16.36 10.08
C ARG A 298 -22.17 -15.44 11.14
N LEU A 299 -22.52 -14.19 11.11
CA LEU A 299 -22.40 -13.33 12.27
C LEU A 299 -23.27 -14.00 13.34
N THR A 300 -22.64 -14.77 14.22
CA THR A 300 -23.28 -15.22 15.45
C THR A 300 -23.67 -13.94 16.18
N ARG A 301 -24.95 -13.61 16.11
CA ARG A 301 -25.55 -12.63 17.01
C ARG A 301 -25.31 -13.17 18.41
N GLY A 302 -24.30 -12.67 19.09
CA GLY A 302 -24.09 -12.86 20.49
C GLY A 302 -25.34 -12.35 21.19
N GLY A 303 -26.15 -13.30 21.72
CA GLY A 303 -27.31 -13.00 22.53
C GLY A 303 -26.86 -12.31 23.79
N GLY A 304 -26.79 -11.00 23.78
CA GLY A 304 -26.65 -10.17 24.97
C GLY A 304 -27.95 -10.25 25.75
N ARG A 305 -27.98 -11.10 26.77
CA ARG A 305 -29.01 -11.05 27.81
C ARG A 305 -28.98 -9.67 28.42
N ARG A 306 -30.03 -8.87 28.18
CA ARG A 306 -30.28 -7.64 28.93
C ARG A 306 -30.45 -8.00 30.43
N PRO A 307 -29.76 -7.34 31.36
CA PRO A 307 -30.05 -7.52 32.78
C PRO A 307 -31.42 -6.95 33.08
N ARG A 308 -32.29 -7.77 33.70
CA ARG A 308 -33.59 -7.35 34.26
C ARG A 308 -33.31 -6.33 35.39
N VAL A 309 -33.71 -5.08 35.16
CA VAL A 309 -33.80 -4.09 36.23
C VAL A 309 -34.96 -4.48 37.14
N ARG A 310 -34.68 -4.95 38.35
CA ARG A 310 -35.66 -5.10 39.43
C ARG A 310 -36.09 -3.70 39.91
N ARG A 311 -37.35 -3.36 39.71
CA ARG A 311 -37.99 -2.21 40.39
C ARG A 311 -38.09 -2.53 41.86
N GLY A 312 -37.29 -1.88 42.71
CA GLY A 312 -37.42 -1.88 44.17
C GLY A 312 -38.25 -0.66 44.58
N ALA A 313 -39.18 -0.92 45.49
CA ALA A 313 -40.20 -0.02 45.96
C ALA A 313 -39.63 1.18 46.74
N ALA A 314 -40.37 2.26 46.66
CA ALA A 314 -40.15 3.51 47.36
C ALA A 314 -40.33 3.35 48.87
N THR A 315 -39.40 3.90 49.67
CA THR A 315 -39.69 4.38 51.03
C THR A 315 -39.23 5.79 51.20
N ARG A 316 -40.23 6.65 51.41
CA ARG A 316 -40.08 8.05 51.83
C ARG A 316 -39.41 8.07 53.20
N ARG A 317 -38.37 8.88 53.39
CA ARG A 317 -38.12 9.58 54.67
C ARG A 317 -37.67 10.99 54.43
N ARG A 318 -38.43 11.91 55.01
CA ARG A 318 -38.26 13.36 55.13
C ARG A 318 -37.18 13.72 56.17
N ARG A 319 -36.71 14.93 56.03
CA ARG A 319 -36.10 15.87 57.03
C ARG A 319 -34.57 15.87 57.00
N ARG A 320 -33.83 16.96 57.11
CA ARG A 320 -34.08 18.41 57.33
C ARG A 320 -32.81 19.18 56.94
N HIS A 321 -33.00 20.42 56.58
CA HIS A 321 -32.07 21.56 56.52
C HIS A 321 -30.79 21.50 57.34
N ARG A 322 -29.69 21.97 56.72
CA ARG A 322 -28.86 23.08 57.22
C ARG A 322 -27.72 23.37 56.25
N SER A 323 -27.70 24.56 55.65
CA SER A 323 -26.49 25.29 55.29
C SER A 323 -26.14 26.17 56.51
N PRO A 324 -24.97 26.81 56.69
CA PRO A 324 -24.09 27.41 55.69
C PRO A 324 -22.59 27.37 56.04
N SER A 325 -21.81 27.99 55.19
CA SER A 325 -20.63 28.84 55.39
C SER A 325 -19.33 28.34 54.74
N GLN A 326 -18.95 29.06 53.73
CA GLN A 326 -17.57 29.43 53.44
C GLN A 326 -17.04 30.31 54.57
N PRO A 327 -15.73 30.58 54.80
CA PRO A 327 -14.70 30.91 53.81
C PRO A 327 -13.28 30.35 54.14
N ALA A 328 -12.41 30.30 53.23
CA ALA A 328 -11.16 31.02 53.03
C ALA A 328 -10.41 30.40 51.85
#